data_f83aa4c9468bb8b81618bc2b6306343a
#
_entry.id   f83aa4c9468bb8b81618bc2b6306343a
#
_cell.length_a   1.000
_cell.length_b   1.000
_cell.length_c   1.000
_cell.angle_alpha   90.00
_cell.angle_beta   90.00
_cell.angle_gamma   90.00
#
_symmetry.space_group_name_H-M   'P 1'
#
loop_
_entity.id
_entity.type
_entity.pdbx_description
1 polymer ?
#
loop_
_entity_poly.entity_id
_entity_poly.type
_entity_poly.pdbx_seq_one_letter_code
_entity_poly.pdbx_strand_id
1 'polypeptide(L)'
;MSDFPLYALSEEHQAIREAVRSVCDAKVAPYAADVDENARYPREAAEALQAADFHAPHVPEEYGGAGADALATVLVIEEVARACVSASLIPAVNKLGSLPVMLSGSEELKKHYLG
;
A
#
# COMPACT_ATOMS: atom_id res chain seq x y z
N MET A 1 -1.88 -19.31 21.85
CA MET A 1 -1.99 -20.38 20.89
C MET A 1 -1.02 -20.17 19.76
N SER A 2 -0.26 -21.06 19.63
CA SER A 2 0.58 -21.53 18.60
C SER A 2 1.75 -20.69 18.19
N ASP A 3 2.73 -21.25 18.58
CA ASP A 3 4.10 -21.19 18.13
C ASP A 3 4.25 -21.83 16.73
N PHE A 4 3.36 -21.47 15.77
CA PHE A 4 3.54 -21.94 14.41
C PHE A 4 4.40 -20.93 13.67
N PRO A 5 5.73 -21.07 13.67
CA PRO A 5 6.65 -20.04 13.19
C PRO A 5 6.49 -19.74 11.71
N LEU A 6 5.86 -20.63 10.94
CA LEU A 6 5.57 -20.46 9.52
C LEU A 6 4.63 -19.28 9.23
N TYR A 7 3.77 -18.90 10.19
CA TYR A 7 2.84 -17.79 10.03
C TYR A 7 3.19 -16.56 10.89
N ALA A 8 4.33 -16.62 11.58
CA ALA A 8 4.82 -15.49 12.34
C ALA A 8 5.38 -14.41 11.39
N LEU A 9 4.97 -13.18 11.60
CA LEU A 9 5.55 -12.04 10.90
C LEU A 9 6.93 -11.73 11.50
N SER A 10 7.87 -11.31 10.66
CA SER A 10 9.14 -10.76 11.11
C SER A 10 8.93 -9.43 11.87
N GLU A 11 9.92 -8.99 12.62
CA GLU A 11 9.87 -7.69 13.31
C GLU A 11 9.68 -6.54 12.32
N GLU A 12 10.32 -6.62 11.15
CA GLU A 12 10.18 -5.64 10.08
C GLU A 12 8.75 -5.59 9.53
N HIS A 13 8.15 -6.75 9.24
CA HIS A 13 6.76 -6.82 8.79
C HIS A 13 5.77 -6.32 9.84
N GLN A 14 6.02 -6.60 11.13
CA GLN A 14 5.22 -6.05 12.23
C GLN A 14 5.32 -4.53 12.29
N ALA A 15 6.53 -3.97 12.17
CA ALA A 15 6.75 -2.53 12.16
C ALA A 15 6.02 -1.83 11.00
N ILE A 16 6.07 -2.42 9.79
CA ILE A 16 5.33 -1.92 8.62
C ILE A 16 3.82 -1.92 8.92
N ARG A 17 3.29 -3.02 9.41
CA ARG A 17 1.88 -3.16 9.78
C ARG A 17 1.43 -2.09 10.76
N GLU A 18 2.19 -1.85 11.82
CA GLU A 18 1.90 -0.84 12.83
C GLU A 18 1.96 0.58 12.26
N ALA A 19 2.94 0.87 11.42
CA ALA A 19 3.07 2.16 10.78
C ALA A 19 1.90 2.46 9.84
N VAL A 20 1.51 1.51 8.99
CA VAL A 20 0.33 1.65 8.11
C VAL A 20 -0.94 1.82 8.92
N ARG A 21 -1.13 1.01 9.95
CA ARG A 21 -2.29 1.09 10.86
C ARG A 21 -2.42 2.47 11.48
N SER A 22 -1.32 3.04 11.97
CA SER A 22 -1.30 4.37 12.56
C SER A 22 -1.74 5.46 11.57
N VAL A 23 -1.22 5.42 10.35
CA VAL A 23 -1.64 6.36 9.28
C VAL A 23 -3.12 6.17 8.94
N CYS A 24 -3.56 4.93 8.80
CA CYS A 24 -4.94 4.62 8.43
C CYS A 24 -5.95 5.05 9.49
N ASP A 25 -5.67 4.79 10.77
CA ASP A 25 -6.55 5.19 11.88
C ASP A 25 -6.68 6.71 11.97
N ALA A 26 -5.59 7.43 11.73
CA ALA A 26 -5.58 8.89 11.82
C ALA A 26 -6.15 9.61 10.59
N LYS A 27 -5.91 9.09 9.38
CA LYS A 27 -6.12 9.86 8.14
C LYS A 27 -6.98 9.16 7.08
N VAL A 28 -7.35 7.91 7.27
CA VAL A 28 -8.18 7.15 6.32
C VAL A 28 -9.53 6.81 6.92
N ALA A 29 -9.55 6.19 8.09
CA ALA A 29 -10.77 5.76 8.77
C ALA A 29 -11.80 6.88 9.00
N PRO A 30 -11.40 8.13 9.36
CA PRO A 30 -12.38 9.21 9.58
C PRO A 30 -13.21 9.57 8.35
N TYR A 31 -12.74 9.25 7.15
CA TYR A 31 -13.42 9.59 5.89
C TYR A 31 -14.14 8.41 5.24
N ALA A 32 -13.98 7.19 5.80
CA ALA A 32 -14.48 5.97 5.17
C ALA A 32 -15.99 5.98 4.93
N ALA A 33 -16.79 6.42 5.91
CA ALA A 33 -18.24 6.49 5.79
C ALA A 33 -18.67 7.49 4.70
N ASP A 34 -18.06 8.66 4.64
CA ASP A 34 -18.35 9.68 3.63
C ASP A 34 -17.97 9.20 2.20
N VAL A 35 -16.83 8.52 2.08
CA VAL A 35 -16.40 7.91 0.81
C VAL A 35 -17.44 6.90 0.31
N ASP A 36 -17.94 6.04 1.21
CA ASP A 36 -18.93 5.02 0.88
C ASP A 36 -20.29 5.62 0.53
N GLU A 37 -20.84 6.50 1.38
CA GLU A 37 -22.15 7.13 1.18
C GLU A 37 -22.22 7.94 -0.11
N ASN A 38 -21.16 8.65 -0.46
CA ASN A 38 -21.14 9.54 -1.62
C ASN A 38 -20.51 8.89 -2.87
N ALA A 39 -20.10 7.61 -2.79
CA ALA A 39 -19.45 6.87 -3.88
C ALA A 39 -18.32 7.69 -4.52
N ARG A 40 -17.52 8.37 -3.70
CA ARG A 40 -16.48 9.29 -4.18
C ARG A 40 -15.08 8.68 -4.07
N TYR A 41 -14.14 9.25 -4.81
CA TYR A 41 -12.73 8.90 -4.71
C TYR A 41 -12.17 9.29 -3.33
N PRO A 42 -11.45 8.39 -2.64
CA PRO A 42 -10.90 8.63 -1.30
C PRO A 42 -9.62 9.49 -1.36
N ARG A 43 -9.75 10.77 -1.67
CA ARG A 43 -8.64 11.70 -1.88
C ARG A 43 -7.76 11.84 -0.65
N GLU A 44 -8.35 11.94 0.52
CA GLU A 44 -7.63 12.08 1.79
C GLU A 44 -6.74 10.87 2.07
N ALA A 45 -7.25 9.67 1.75
CA ALA A 45 -6.47 8.45 1.84
C ALA A 45 -5.32 8.42 0.82
N ALA A 46 -5.58 8.84 -0.42
CA ALA A 46 -4.55 8.91 -1.46
C ALA A 46 -3.39 9.82 -1.05
N GLU A 47 -3.70 11.02 -0.56
CA GLU A 47 -2.71 11.98 -0.09
C GLU A 47 -1.94 11.45 1.12
N ALA A 48 -2.62 10.84 2.09
CA ALA A 48 -1.99 10.28 3.28
C ALA A 48 -1.06 9.10 2.97
N LEU A 49 -1.51 8.19 2.10
CA LEU A 49 -0.72 7.03 1.69
C LEU A 49 0.48 7.44 0.85
N GLN A 50 0.32 8.43 -0.03
CA GLN A 50 1.43 8.97 -0.81
C GLN A 50 2.47 9.65 0.08
N ALA A 51 2.04 10.47 1.03
CA ALA A 51 2.94 11.15 1.96
C ALA A 51 3.74 10.20 2.86
N ALA A 52 3.23 8.98 3.08
CA ALA A 52 3.86 7.95 3.89
C ALA A 52 4.54 6.84 3.06
N ASP A 53 4.61 6.97 1.74
CA ASP A 53 5.18 5.98 0.80
C ASP A 53 4.46 4.60 0.81
N PHE A 54 3.18 4.58 1.20
CA PHE A 54 2.36 3.37 1.21
C PHE A 54 1.45 3.20 -0.02
N HIS A 55 1.42 4.17 -0.92
CA HIS A 55 0.59 4.12 -2.12
C HIS A 55 1.11 3.11 -3.17
N ALA A 56 2.43 2.87 -3.20
CA ALA A 56 3.09 1.94 -4.12
C ALA A 56 4.34 1.30 -3.48
N PRO A 57 4.19 0.58 -2.36
CA PRO A 57 5.33 0.11 -1.55
C PRO A 57 6.22 -0.89 -2.29
N HIS A 58 5.69 -1.55 -3.33
CA HIS A 58 6.37 -2.58 -4.12
C HIS A 58 7.35 -2.02 -5.17
N VAL A 59 7.28 -0.73 -5.48
CA VAL A 59 8.17 -0.11 -6.48
C VAL A 59 9.61 -0.18 -5.98
N PRO A 60 10.57 -0.63 -6.83
CA PRO A 60 11.98 -0.71 -6.43
C PRO A 60 12.57 0.63 -6.04
N GLU A 61 13.53 0.59 -5.12
CA GLU A 61 14.24 1.78 -4.62
C GLU A 61 14.92 2.57 -5.73
N GLU A 62 15.45 1.89 -6.75
CA GLU A 62 16.10 2.53 -7.92
C GLU A 62 15.17 3.44 -8.72
N TYR A 63 13.84 3.26 -8.57
CA TYR A 63 12.81 4.13 -9.17
C TYR A 63 12.11 5.01 -8.13
N GLY A 64 12.66 5.12 -6.92
CA GLY A 64 12.13 5.97 -5.86
C GLY A 64 11.09 5.31 -4.96
N GLY A 65 10.86 4.01 -5.09
CA GLY A 65 9.93 3.25 -4.26
C GLY A 65 10.56 2.71 -2.97
N ALA A 66 9.76 2.02 -2.17
CA ALA A 66 10.20 1.41 -0.91
C ALA A 66 10.83 0.00 -1.08
N GLY A 67 10.70 -0.60 -2.26
CA GLY A 67 11.24 -1.95 -2.52
C GLY A 67 10.65 -3.04 -1.63
N ALA A 68 9.43 -2.84 -1.13
CA ALA A 68 8.79 -3.77 -0.22
C ALA A 68 8.49 -5.13 -0.89
N ASP A 69 8.68 -6.20 -0.14
CA ASP A 69 8.36 -7.54 -0.61
C ASP A 69 6.84 -7.77 -0.75
N ALA A 70 6.47 -8.93 -1.27
CA ALA A 70 5.07 -9.28 -1.49
C ALA A 70 4.26 -9.31 -0.20
N LEU A 71 4.83 -9.82 0.90
CA LEU A 71 4.15 -9.90 2.19
C LEU A 71 3.93 -8.49 2.77
N ALA A 72 4.94 -7.63 2.75
CA ALA A 72 4.80 -6.24 3.17
C ALA A 72 3.72 -5.50 2.37
N THR A 73 3.69 -5.70 1.05
CA THR A 73 2.65 -5.11 0.20
C THR A 73 1.25 -5.59 0.57
N VAL A 74 1.08 -6.88 0.85
CA VAL A 74 -0.20 -7.45 1.31
C VAL A 74 -0.62 -6.85 2.65
N LEU A 75 0.30 -6.70 3.60
CA LEU A 75 0.02 -6.08 4.89
C LEU A 75 -0.43 -4.61 4.76
N VAL A 76 0.19 -3.86 3.85
CA VAL A 76 -0.25 -2.49 3.55
C VAL A 76 -1.69 -2.48 3.03
N ILE A 77 -1.99 -3.30 2.04
CA ILE A 77 -3.34 -3.39 1.46
C ILE A 77 -4.37 -3.82 2.51
N GLU A 78 -4.05 -4.82 3.33
CA GLU A 78 -4.92 -5.32 4.40
C GLU A 78 -5.25 -4.23 5.43
N GLU A 79 -4.25 -3.51 5.92
CA GLU A 79 -4.47 -2.46 6.92
C GLU A 79 -5.24 -1.25 6.34
N VAL A 80 -5.00 -0.89 5.08
CA VAL A 80 -5.81 0.15 4.42
C VAL A 80 -7.24 -0.32 4.25
N ALA A 81 -7.47 -1.58 3.84
CA ALA A 81 -8.81 -2.16 3.69
C ALA A 81 -9.58 -2.22 5.01
N ARG A 82 -8.89 -2.51 6.11
CA ARG A 82 -9.47 -2.46 7.46
C ARG A 82 -10.06 -1.09 7.79
N ALA A 83 -9.40 -0.02 7.38
CA ALA A 83 -9.85 1.35 7.61
C ALA A 83 -10.90 1.82 6.58
N CYS A 84 -10.67 1.53 5.31
CA CYS A 84 -11.55 1.89 4.18
C CYS A 84 -11.27 0.98 2.99
N VAL A 85 -12.21 0.12 2.65
CA VAL A 85 -12.07 -0.84 1.55
C VAL A 85 -11.80 -0.12 0.22
N SER A 86 -12.53 0.96 -0.08
CA SER A 86 -12.32 1.73 -1.31
C SER A 86 -10.90 2.30 -1.41
N ALA A 87 -10.33 2.75 -0.30
CA ALA A 87 -8.97 3.26 -0.26
C ALA A 87 -7.91 2.18 -0.50
N SER A 88 -8.19 0.93 -0.16
CA SER A 88 -7.24 -0.18 -0.36
C SER A 88 -6.94 -0.46 -1.82
N LEU A 89 -7.81 -0.03 -2.73
CA LEU A 89 -7.56 -0.12 -4.17
C LEU A 89 -6.39 0.75 -4.62
N ILE A 90 -6.02 1.78 -3.86
CA ILE A 90 -4.88 2.64 -4.21
C ILE A 90 -3.58 1.82 -4.29
N PRO A 91 -3.08 1.19 -3.22
CA PRO A 91 -1.89 0.35 -3.31
C PRO A 91 -2.09 -0.90 -4.15
N ALA A 92 -3.28 -1.50 -4.12
CA ALA A 92 -3.56 -2.73 -4.87
C ALA A 92 -3.51 -2.51 -6.39
N VAL A 93 -4.16 -1.47 -6.88
CA VAL A 93 -4.23 -1.16 -8.33
C VAL A 93 -2.90 -0.59 -8.82
N ASN A 94 -2.20 0.19 -8.02
CA ASN A 94 -0.85 0.64 -8.37
C ASN A 94 0.09 -0.55 -8.59
N LYS A 95 0.01 -1.58 -7.75
CA LYS A 95 0.78 -2.82 -7.97
C LYS A 95 0.33 -3.54 -9.24
N LEU A 96 -0.97 -3.69 -9.43
CA LEU A 96 -1.53 -4.37 -10.61
C LEU A 96 -1.10 -3.68 -11.91
N GLY A 97 -1.21 -2.35 -11.96
CA GLY A 97 -0.89 -1.57 -13.15
C GLY A 97 0.62 -1.45 -13.45
N SER A 98 1.44 -1.36 -12.41
CA SER A 98 2.90 -1.21 -12.56
C SER A 98 3.65 -2.52 -12.78
N LEU A 99 3.10 -3.66 -12.33
CA LEU A 99 3.78 -4.95 -12.39
C LEU A 99 4.21 -5.36 -13.80
N PRO A 100 3.40 -5.23 -14.86
CA PRO A 100 3.84 -5.52 -16.23
C PRO A 100 5.03 -4.67 -16.67
N VAL A 101 5.05 -3.40 -16.30
CA VAL A 101 6.17 -2.49 -16.60
C VAL A 101 7.43 -2.94 -15.85
N MET A 102 7.30 -3.31 -14.58
CA MET A 102 8.42 -3.82 -13.77
C MET A 102 9.02 -5.10 -14.36
N LEU A 103 8.18 -6.02 -14.84
CA LEU A 103 8.61 -7.32 -15.33
C LEU A 103 9.13 -7.30 -16.77
N SER A 104 8.55 -6.47 -17.63
CA SER A 104 8.77 -6.54 -19.09
C SER A 104 9.00 -5.19 -19.75
N GLY A 105 8.94 -4.08 -19.02
CA GLY A 105 9.18 -2.75 -19.56
C GLY A 105 10.66 -2.51 -19.88
N SER A 106 10.92 -1.64 -20.87
CA SER A 106 12.26 -1.10 -21.07
C SER A 106 12.69 -0.20 -19.91
N GLU A 107 13.98 0.06 -19.76
CA GLU A 107 14.47 0.98 -18.72
C GLU A 107 13.85 2.38 -18.85
N GLU A 108 13.59 2.83 -20.06
CA GLU A 108 12.91 4.10 -20.33
C GLU A 108 11.47 4.09 -19.77
N LEU A 109 10.70 3.03 -20.06
CA LEU A 109 9.33 2.87 -19.53
C LEU A 109 9.32 2.77 -18.00
N LYS A 110 10.25 2.00 -17.43
CA LYS A 110 10.36 1.88 -15.97
C LYS A 110 10.63 3.23 -15.30
N LYS A 111 11.59 3.99 -15.82
CA LYS A 111 11.89 5.33 -15.30
C LYS A 111 10.71 6.31 -15.43
N HIS A 112 9.96 6.19 -16.53
CA HIS A 112 8.83 7.08 -16.79
C HIS A 112 7.60 6.78 -15.91
N TYR A 113 7.27 5.50 -15.71
CA TYR A 113 6.03 5.10 -15.03
C TYR A 113 6.21 4.67 -13.58
N LEU A 114 7.41 4.32 -13.14
CA LEU A 114 7.69 3.90 -11.77
C LEU A 114 8.35 5.01 -10.94
N GLY A 115 9.02 5.95 -11.59
CA GLY A 115 9.73 7.06 -10.96
C GLY A 115 8.88 8.22 -10.46
#